data_91e824e131703d365b289008e72e15b6
#
_entry.id   91e824e131703d365b289008e72e15b6
#
_cell.length_a   1.000
_cell.length_b   1.000
_cell.length_c   1.000
_cell.angle_alpha   90.00
_cell.angle_beta   90.00
_cell.angle_gamma   90.00
#
_symmetry.space_group_name_H-M   'P 1'
#
loop_
_entity.id
_entity.type
_entity.pdbx_description
1 polymer ?
#
loop_
_entity_poly.entity_id
_entity_poly.type
_entity_poly.pdbx_seq_one_letter_code
_entity_poly.pdbx_strand_id
1 'polypeptide(L)'
;MEQALGRVPALQTAGVKMLTNGPESFTPDGNFILGEAPELKNFYVRAGFNAYGIAAGGGAGMALAEWVANAGPPYDLWAVDIRRFGRPHFDTDWVRARTYKAYGKHYTMAWARRRA
;
A
#
# COMPACT_ATOMS: atom_id res chain seq x y z
N MET A 1 -21.65 5.29 7.70
CA MET A 1 -22.19 5.13 9.07
C MET A 1 -23.41 4.22 9.13
N GLU A 2 -24.44 4.43 8.32
CA GLU A 2 -25.69 3.61 8.33
C GLU A 2 -25.44 2.09 8.32
N GLN A 3 -24.52 1.62 7.47
CA GLN A 3 -24.17 0.19 7.38
C GLN A 3 -23.56 -0.38 8.68
N ALA A 4 -22.89 0.46 9.46
CA ALA A 4 -22.32 0.05 10.74
C ALA A 4 -23.36 0.01 11.85
N LEU A 5 -24.37 0.88 11.83
CA LEU A 5 -25.43 0.93 12.85
C LEU A 5 -26.24 -0.37 12.93
N GLY A 6 -26.46 -1.03 11.79
CA GLY A 6 -27.15 -2.31 11.75
C GLY A 6 -26.33 -3.48 12.31
N ARG A 7 -24.98 -3.38 12.28
CA ARG A 7 -24.07 -4.43 12.75
C ARG A 7 -23.63 -4.24 14.20
N VAL A 8 -23.58 -2.99 14.64
CA VAL A 8 -23.13 -2.61 15.99
C VAL A 8 -24.17 -1.67 16.59
N PRO A 9 -25.23 -2.18 17.24
CA PRO A 9 -26.34 -1.35 17.77
C PRO A 9 -25.89 -0.23 18.72
N ALA A 10 -24.83 -0.43 19.49
CA ALA A 10 -24.29 0.58 20.39
C ALA A 10 -23.89 1.89 19.68
N LEU A 11 -23.63 1.86 18.38
CA LEU A 11 -23.30 3.05 17.58
C LEU A 11 -24.49 3.99 17.37
N GLN A 12 -25.72 3.53 17.61
CA GLN A 12 -26.93 4.37 17.47
C GLN A 12 -26.97 5.50 18.51
N THR A 13 -26.38 5.28 19.67
CA THR A 13 -26.33 6.23 20.78
C THR A 13 -24.93 6.80 21.03
N ALA A 14 -23.93 6.28 20.34
CA ALA A 14 -22.56 6.75 20.49
C ALA A 14 -22.32 8.06 19.75
N GLY A 15 -21.69 9.03 20.42
CA GLY A 15 -21.20 10.25 19.79
C GLY A 15 -19.86 10.06 19.09
N VAL A 16 -19.52 10.96 18.17
CA VAL A 16 -18.19 11.03 17.57
C VAL A 16 -17.26 11.82 18.50
N LYS A 17 -16.30 11.13 19.11
CA LYS A 17 -15.32 11.76 20.00
C LYS A 17 -14.29 12.60 19.23
N MET A 18 -13.82 12.08 18.11
CA MET A 18 -12.81 12.72 17.27
C MET A 18 -12.88 12.18 15.85
N LEU A 19 -12.75 13.07 14.88
CA LEU A 19 -12.55 12.71 13.48
C LEU A 19 -11.08 12.96 13.14
N THR A 20 -10.35 11.89 12.88
CA THR A 20 -8.92 11.99 12.50
C THR A 20 -8.79 12.01 10.99
N ASN A 21 -8.05 12.99 10.49
CA ASN A 21 -7.65 13.09 9.09
C ASN A 21 -6.14 13.29 9.01
N GLY A 22 -5.48 12.65 8.07
CA GLY A 22 -4.04 12.74 7.88
C GLY A 22 -3.60 12.34 6.48
N PRO A 23 -2.40 12.72 6.04
CA PRO A 23 -1.85 12.28 4.77
C PRO A 23 -1.58 10.78 4.79
N GLU A 24 -1.84 10.12 3.67
CA GLU A 24 -1.55 8.71 3.44
C GLU A 24 -0.74 8.53 2.16
N SER A 25 0.18 7.58 2.14
CA SER A 25 1.03 7.33 0.97
C SER A 25 0.48 6.20 0.11
N PHE A 26 0.16 6.52 -1.13
CA PHE A 26 -0.27 5.57 -2.15
C PHE A 26 0.75 5.45 -3.27
N THR A 27 0.91 4.23 -3.77
CA THR A 27 1.76 3.91 -4.93
C THR A 27 0.92 3.81 -6.21
N PRO A 28 1.55 3.93 -7.40
CA PRO A 28 0.83 3.87 -8.67
C PRO A 28 0.15 2.53 -8.96
N ASP A 29 0.59 1.46 -8.32
CA ASP A 29 0.08 0.10 -8.51
C ASP A 29 -0.72 -0.44 -7.31
N GLY A 30 -0.75 0.30 -6.19
CA GLY A 30 -1.47 -0.11 -4.98
C GLY A 30 -0.74 -1.11 -4.10
N ASN A 31 0.48 -1.52 -4.44
CA ASN A 31 1.35 -2.36 -3.61
C ASN A 31 2.41 -1.51 -2.91
N PHE A 32 2.78 -1.85 -1.67
CA PHE A 32 3.86 -1.15 -0.98
C PHE A 32 5.22 -1.39 -1.66
N ILE A 33 6.23 -0.62 -1.26
CA ILE A 33 7.59 -0.68 -1.79
C ILE A 33 8.48 -1.34 -0.76
N LEU A 34 9.24 -2.35 -1.18
CA LEU A 34 10.20 -3.05 -0.34
C LEU A 34 11.44 -3.40 -1.18
N GLY A 35 12.62 -3.36 -0.55
CA GLY A 35 13.85 -3.89 -1.13
C GLY A 35 14.97 -2.89 -1.31
N GLU A 36 16.08 -3.36 -1.86
CA GLU A 36 17.25 -2.54 -2.13
C GLU A 36 17.03 -1.66 -3.36
N ALA A 37 17.34 -0.38 -3.23
CA ALA A 37 17.24 0.56 -4.33
C ALA A 37 18.28 0.23 -5.41
N PRO A 38 17.91 0.12 -6.68
CA PRO A 38 18.83 -0.30 -7.74
C PRO A 38 19.97 0.71 -8.00
N GLU A 39 19.78 1.96 -7.62
CA GLU A 39 20.74 3.05 -7.81
C GLU A 39 21.76 3.17 -6.66
N LEU A 40 21.47 2.59 -5.50
CA LEU A 40 22.25 2.77 -4.28
C LEU A 40 22.44 1.44 -3.54
N LYS A 41 23.65 0.89 -3.60
CA LYS A 41 24.00 -0.32 -2.87
C LYS A 41 23.85 -0.11 -1.36
N ASN A 42 23.29 -1.10 -0.66
CA ASN A 42 22.99 -1.09 0.77
C ASN A 42 21.98 -0.02 1.21
N PHE A 43 21.24 0.56 0.28
CA PHE A 43 20.13 1.45 0.58
C PHE A 43 18.80 0.72 0.39
N TYR A 44 18.14 0.42 1.50
CA TYR A 44 16.90 -0.33 1.51
C TYR A 44 15.70 0.56 1.74
N VAL A 45 14.64 0.32 0.99
CA VAL A 45 13.40 1.10 1.05
C VAL A 45 12.28 0.23 1.59
N ARG A 46 11.45 0.82 2.46
CA ARG A 46 10.20 0.28 2.95
C ARG A 46 9.20 1.42 3.07
N ALA A 47 8.28 1.55 2.11
CA ALA A 47 7.41 2.73 1.99
C ALA A 47 6.11 2.44 1.24
N GLY A 48 5.21 3.42 1.19
CA GLY A 48 4.03 3.40 0.34
C GLY A 48 3.03 2.31 0.69
N PHE A 49 2.68 2.14 1.95
CA PHE A 49 1.87 1.00 2.42
C PHE A 49 0.39 1.07 2.05
N ASN A 50 -0.07 2.13 1.38
CA ASN A 50 -1.45 2.20 0.87
C ASN A 50 -2.50 1.90 1.97
N ALA A 51 -2.38 2.55 3.13
CA ALA A 51 -3.19 2.37 4.34
C ALA A 51 -3.02 1.02 5.07
N TYR A 52 -2.17 0.11 4.60
CA TYR A 52 -1.93 -1.21 5.24
C TYR A 52 -0.68 -1.24 6.13
N GLY A 53 -0.10 -0.09 6.49
CA GLY A 53 1.18 -0.03 7.23
C GLY A 53 1.18 -0.77 8.56
N ILE A 54 0.10 -0.69 9.32
CA ILE A 54 -0.03 -1.41 10.59
C ILE A 54 -0.12 -2.92 10.35
N ALA A 55 -0.95 -3.37 9.43
CA ALA A 55 -1.15 -4.78 9.13
C ALA A 55 0.08 -5.45 8.50
N ALA A 56 0.74 -4.77 7.56
CA ALA A 56 1.88 -5.33 6.83
C ALA A 56 3.24 -5.03 7.47
N GLY A 57 3.30 -4.11 8.43
CA GLY A 57 4.56 -3.59 8.97
C GLY A 57 5.48 -4.64 9.57
N GLY A 58 4.94 -5.59 10.34
CA GLY A 58 5.73 -6.66 10.96
C GLY A 58 6.33 -7.60 9.93
N GLY A 59 5.51 -8.14 9.01
CA GLY A 59 5.97 -9.06 7.97
C GLY A 59 6.96 -8.42 7.00
N ALA A 60 6.69 -7.19 6.56
CA ALA A 60 7.60 -6.46 5.70
C ALA A 60 8.94 -6.14 6.39
N GLY A 61 8.90 -5.86 7.71
CA GLY A 61 10.12 -5.64 8.49
C GLY A 61 10.96 -6.89 8.61
N MET A 62 10.35 -8.04 8.87
CA MET A 62 11.02 -9.32 8.95
C MET A 62 11.66 -9.69 7.60
N ALA A 63 10.91 -9.62 6.51
CA ALA A 63 11.43 -9.91 5.18
C ALA A 63 12.60 -9.01 4.78
N LEU A 64 12.53 -7.72 5.13
CA LEU A 64 13.61 -6.80 4.85
C LEU A 64 14.85 -7.07 5.71
N ALA A 65 14.70 -7.43 6.97
CA ALA A 65 15.80 -7.80 7.85
C ALA A 65 16.53 -9.05 7.33
N GLU A 66 15.79 -10.07 6.91
CA GLU A 66 16.38 -11.27 6.29
C GLU A 66 17.09 -10.94 4.96
N TRP A 67 16.51 -10.07 4.14
CA TRP A 67 17.15 -9.61 2.90
C TRP A 67 18.49 -8.92 3.17
N VAL A 68 18.52 -7.99 4.12
CA VAL A 68 19.77 -7.30 4.52
C VAL A 68 20.80 -8.28 5.04
N ALA A 69 20.41 -9.24 5.88
CA ALA A 69 21.30 -10.21 6.48
C ALA A 69 21.90 -11.20 5.46
N ASN A 70 21.12 -11.59 4.44
CA ASN A 70 21.49 -12.62 3.47
C ASN A 70 21.85 -12.07 2.08
N ALA A 71 21.92 -10.74 1.93
CA ALA A 71 22.18 -10.05 0.67
C ALA A 71 21.23 -10.42 -0.49
N GLY A 72 19.99 -10.83 -0.17
CA GLY A 72 18.99 -11.20 -1.14
C GLY A 72 17.62 -11.42 -0.51
N PRO A 73 16.52 -11.33 -1.30
CA PRO A 73 15.17 -11.52 -0.78
C PRO A 73 14.99 -12.95 -0.27
N PRO A 74 14.32 -13.15 0.88
CA PRO A 74 14.14 -14.48 1.47
C PRO A 74 13.19 -15.40 0.67
N TYR A 75 12.33 -14.80 -0.16
CA TYR A 75 11.37 -15.47 -1.05
C TYR A 75 10.98 -14.51 -2.17
N ASP A 76 10.06 -14.91 -3.06
CA ASP A 76 9.59 -14.04 -4.15
C ASP A 76 8.83 -12.83 -3.59
N LEU A 77 9.45 -11.66 -3.69
CA LEU A 77 8.89 -10.36 -3.29
C LEU A 77 8.64 -9.44 -4.50
N TRP A 78 8.66 -9.97 -5.75
CA TRP A 78 8.58 -9.16 -6.95
C TRP A 78 7.39 -8.19 -6.96
N ALA A 79 6.24 -8.60 -6.46
CA ALA A 79 5.04 -7.75 -6.41
C ALA A 79 5.22 -6.46 -5.58
N VAL A 80 6.17 -6.45 -4.64
CA VAL A 80 6.47 -5.31 -3.76
C VAL A 80 7.90 -4.77 -3.92
N ASP A 81 8.74 -5.45 -4.71
CA ASP A 81 10.13 -5.05 -4.96
C ASP A 81 10.18 -3.67 -5.64
N ILE A 82 11.07 -2.79 -5.15
CA ILE A 82 11.26 -1.46 -5.74
C ILE A 82 11.68 -1.53 -7.21
N ARG A 83 12.37 -2.59 -7.64
CA ARG A 83 12.86 -2.81 -9.01
C ARG A 83 11.73 -3.04 -10.03
N ARG A 84 10.48 -3.23 -9.58
CA ARG A 84 9.32 -3.30 -10.47
C ARG A 84 8.99 -1.96 -11.12
N PHE A 85 9.50 -0.87 -10.58
CA PHE A 85 9.33 0.46 -11.15
C PHE A 85 10.40 0.74 -12.21
N GLY A 86 9.98 1.23 -13.37
CA GLY A 86 10.84 1.53 -14.51
C GLY A 86 10.61 2.96 -15.01
N ARG A 87 11.11 3.25 -16.20
CA ARG A 87 11.11 4.59 -16.81
C ARG A 87 9.78 5.39 -16.71
N PRO A 88 8.59 4.80 -16.93
CA PRO A 88 7.33 5.56 -16.81
C PRO A 88 7.11 6.17 -15.42
N HIS A 89 7.72 5.61 -14.39
CA HIS A 89 7.57 6.08 -13.01
C HIS A 89 8.42 7.32 -12.68
N PHE A 90 9.26 7.79 -13.62
CA PHE A 90 9.94 9.08 -13.51
C PHE A 90 9.08 10.26 -13.98
N ASP A 91 7.97 9.99 -14.66
CA ASP A 91 6.99 11.01 -15.05
C ASP A 91 6.02 11.27 -13.89
N THR A 92 6.15 12.44 -13.28
CA THR A 92 5.36 12.82 -12.09
C THR A 92 3.86 12.89 -12.40
N ASP A 93 3.47 13.35 -13.57
CA ASP A 93 2.06 13.47 -13.93
C ASP A 93 1.44 12.09 -14.18
N TRP A 94 2.18 11.21 -14.82
CA TRP A 94 1.78 9.81 -14.98
C TRP A 94 1.65 9.11 -13.61
N VAL A 95 2.64 9.25 -12.73
CA VAL A 95 2.61 8.67 -11.36
C VAL A 95 1.41 9.18 -10.59
N ARG A 96 1.16 10.50 -10.63
CA ARG A 96 0.00 11.11 -9.96
C ARG A 96 -1.32 10.54 -10.48
N ALA A 97 -1.51 10.50 -11.79
CA ALA A 97 -2.74 9.96 -12.40
C ALA A 97 -2.97 8.48 -12.06
N ARG A 98 -1.91 7.69 -12.07
CA ARG A 98 -1.98 6.26 -11.68
C ARG A 98 -2.27 6.07 -10.21
N THR A 99 -1.67 6.88 -9.35
CA THR A 99 -1.91 6.85 -7.90
C THR A 99 -3.36 7.20 -7.56
N TYR A 100 -3.93 8.22 -8.18
CA TYR A 100 -5.36 8.53 -8.03
C TYR A 100 -6.25 7.36 -8.44
N LYS A 101 -5.91 6.69 -9.54
CA LYS A 101 -6.65 5.51 -10.00
C LYS A 101 -6.50 4.32 -9.05
N ALA A 102 -5.31 4.10 -8.50
CA ALA A 102 -5.06 3.05 -7.50
C ALA A 102 -5.86 3.33 -6.21
N TYR A 103 -5.81 4.56 -5.70
CA TYR A 103 -6.59 4.99 -4.55
C TYR A 103 -8.09 4.80 -4.77
N GLY A 104 -8.64 5.25 -5.89
CA GLY A 104 -10.06 5.11 -6.20
C GLY A 104 -10.55 3.66 -6.28
N LYS A 105 -9.65 2.69 -6.43
CA LYS A 105 -9.96 1.25 -6.46
C LYS A 105 -9.67 0.53 -5.14
N HIS A 106 -8.99 1.19 -4.21
CA HIS A 106 -8.44 0.57 -3.00
C HIS A 106 -9.48 -0.16 -2.15
N TYR A 107 -10.64 0.44 -1.98
CA TYR A 107 -11.76 -0.13 -1.22
C TYR A 107 -12.91 -0.64 -2.09
N THR A 108 -12.72 -0.73 -3.41
CA THR A 108 -13.75 -1.24 -4.30
C THR A 108 -13.65 -2.75 -4.43
N MET A 109 -14.78 -3.44 -4.33
CA MET A 109 -14.84 -4.86 -4.66
C MET A 109 -14.60 -5.05 -6.17
N ALA A 110 -13.70 -5.98 -6.51
CA ALA A 110 -13.48 -6.37 -7.89
C ALA A 110 -14.67 -7.21 -8.39
N TRP A 111 -15.72 -6.55 -8.86
CA TRP A 111 -16.79 -7.24 -9.56
C TRP A 111 -16.29 -7.72 -10.91
N ALA A 112 -16.57 -8.97 -11.25
CA ALA A 112 -16.41 -9.43 -12.61
C ALA A 112 -17.15 -8.46 -13.54
N ARG A 113 -16.43 -7.82 -14.46
CA ARG A 113 -17.07 -6.97 -15.47
C ARG A 113 -18.06 -7.85 -16.20
N ARG A 114 -19.36 -7.55 -16.09
CA ARG A 114 -20.35 -8.08 -17.03
C ARG A 114 -19.86 -7.63 -18.41
N ARG A 115 -19.51 -8.61 -19.26
CA ARG A 115 -19.27 -8.32 -20.67
C ARG A 115 -20.61 -7.85 -21.23
N ALA A 116 -20.69 -6.57 -21.57
CA ALA A 116 -21.75 -6.04 -22.41
C ALA A 116 -21.43 -6.37 -23.84
#